data_872ccbc96f31eb0123476cc79bdaece5
#
_entry.id   872ccbc96f31eb0123476cc79bdaece5
#
_cell.length_a   1.000
_cell.length_b   1.000
_cell.length_c   1.000
_cell.angle_alpha   90.00
_cell.angle_beta   90.00
_cell.angle_gamma   90.00
#
_symmetry.space_group_name_H-M   'P 1'
#
loop_
_entity.id
_entity.type
_entity.pdbx_description
1 polymer ?
#
loop_
_entity_poly.entity_id
_entity_poly.type
_entity_poly.pdbx_seq_one_letter_code
_entity_poly.pdbx_strand_id
1 'polypeptide(L)'
;MAEKTRNETAADEELKTLRERLKACEFLLIGLGSEWEKAGGAEVQEAYRALASMTEGKDYFIVTTAKDARIFESPLDEAKITAPCGNVNWLQCSKGCTKDIWERGEVADGICPHCGAPLTENTVLANPYIEEGYLKSWNLYR
;
A
#
# COMPACT_ATOMS: atom_id res chain seq x y z
N MET A 1 6.01 40.59 0.15
CA MET A 1 5.84 40.17 1.55
C MET A 1 4.36 39.93 1.91
N ALA A 2 3.42 40.80 1.57
CA ALA A 2 1.99 40.63 1.89
C ALA A 2 1.30 39.42 1.23
N GLU A 3 1.67 39.05 0.01
CA GLU A 3 1.12 37.85 -0.66
C GLU A 3 1.58 36.53 -0.05
N LYS A 4 2.83 36.45 0.40
CA LYS A 4 3.37 35.25 1.04
C LYS A 4 2.67 34.95 2.37
N THR A 5 2.37 35.99 3.14
CA THR A 5 1.65 35.88 4.42
C THR A 5 0.19 35.47 4.23
N ARG A 6 -0.48 35.92 3.17
CA ARG A 6 -1.87 35.51 2.85
C ARG A 6 -1.97 34.06 2.43
N ASN A 7 -1.02 33.56 1.64
CA ASN A 7 -1.00 32.16 1.22
C ASN A 7 -0.68 31.22 2.38
N GLU A 8 0.22 31.59 3.28
CA GLU A 8 0.52 30.83 4.50
C GLU A 8 -0.70 30.74 5.43
N THR A 9 -1.44 31.81 5.62
CA THR A 9 -2.64 31.83 6.45
C THR A 9 -3.79 30.99 5.85
N ALA A 10 -3.98 31.03 4.53
CA ALA A 10 -4.98 30.22 3.84
C ALA A 10 -4.63 28.72 3.92
N ALA A 11 -3.37 28.35 3.73
CA ALA A 11 -2.88 26.98 3.87
C ALA A 11 -3.03 26.46 5.30
N ASP A 12 -2.76 27.29 6.31
CA ASP A 12 -2.93 26.94 7.73
C ASP A 12 -4.40 26.71 8.08
N GLU A 13 -5.33 27.49 7.54
CA GLU A 13 -6.77 27.30 7.73
C GLU A 13 -7.27 26.05 7.04
N GLU A 14 -6.79 25.74 5.84
CA GLU A 14 -7.10 24.48 5.12
C GLU A 14 -6.62 23.27 5.90
N LEU A 15 -5.40 23.29 6.43
CA LEU A 15 -4.86 22.24 7.27
C LEU A 15 -5.66 22.07 8.57
N LYS A 16 -6.07 23.14 9.19
CA LYS A 16 -6.92 23.12 10.38
C LYS A 16 -8.27 22.45 10.08
N THR A 17 -8.91 22.83 8.99
CA THR A 17 -10.17 22.25 8.54
C THR A 17 -10.02 20.76 8.25
N LEU A 18 -8.94 20.36 7.56
CA LEU A 18 -8.63 18.95 7.30
C LEU A 18 -8.46 18.17 8.59
N ARG A 19 -7.72 18.69 9.56
CA ARG A 19 -7.53 18.05 10.87
C ARG A 19 -8.85 17.87 11.61
N GLU A 20 -9.72 18.87 11.59
CA GLU A 20 -11.04 18.81 12.22
C GLU A 20 -11.92 17.73 11.57
N ARG A 21 -11.91 17.66 10.23
CA ARG A 21 -12.64 16.62 9.48
C ARG A 21 -12.10 15.22 9.76
N LEU A 22 -10.78 15.07 9.80
CA LEU A 22 -10.15 13.80 10.14
C LEU A 22 -10.47 13.33 11.56
N LYS A 23 -10.54 14.25 12.52
CA LYS A 23 -10.94 13.93 13.89
C LYS A 23 -12.40 13.50 14.00
N ALA A 24 -13.28 14.14 13.22
CA ALA A 24 -14.73 13.91 13.28
C ALA A 24 -15.18 12.68 12.50
N CYS A 25 -14.42 12.23 11.49
CA CYS A 25 -14.83 11.09 10.68
C CYS A 25 -14.65 9.76 11.42
N GLU A 26 -15.58 8.83 11.18
CA GLU A 26 -15.53 7.47 11.73
C GLU A 26 -14.87 6.49 10.77
N PHE A 27 -14.87 6.81 9.48
CA PHE A 27 -14.31 5.99 8.41
C PHE A 27 -13.39 6.81 7.51
N LEU A 28 -12.25 6.22 7.13
CA LEU A 28 -11.28 6.80 6.20
C LEU A 28 -10.99 5.85 5.04
N LEU A 29 -11.18 6.32 3.82
CA LEU A 29 -10.65 5.67 2.62
C LEU A 29 -9.40 6.45 2.18
N ILE A 30 -8.27 5.76 2.11
CA ILE A 30 -6.97 6.37 1.88
C ILE A 30 -6.37 5.81 0.60
N GLY A 31 -6.07 6.68 -0.36
CA GLY A 31 -5.33 6.34 -1.57
C GLY A 31 -3.89 6.80 -1.47
N LEU A 32 -2.94 5.90 -1.70
CA LEU A 32 -1.51 6.19 -1.71
C LEU A 32 -0.95 5.91 -3.11
N GLY A 33 -0.33 6.92 -3.70
CA GLY A 33 0.25 6.83 -5.03
C GLY A 33 1.70 6.33 -5.03
N SER A 34 2.29 6.28 -6.22
CA SER A 34 3.66 5.80 -6.44
C SER A 34 4.74 6.71 -5.85
N GLU A 35 4.40 7.92 -5.45
CA GLU A 35 5.33 8.83 -4.78
C GLU A 35 5.90 8.25 -3.49
N TRP A 36 5.14 7.39 -2.83
CA TRP A 36 5.56 6.70 -1.62
C TRP A 36 6.72 5.70 -1.86
N GLU A 37 6.92 5.26 -3.10
CA GLU A 37 8.08 4.44 -3.48
C GLU A 37 9.37 5.26 -3.60
N LYS A 38 9.25 6.57 -3.86
CA LYS A 38 10.38 7.45 -4.11
C LYS A 38 11.03 8.02 -2.85
N ALA A 39 10.32 8.02 -1.74
CA ALA A 39 10.84 8.53 -0.46
C ALA A 39 11.92 7.62 0.10
N GLY A 40 12.88 8.19 0.82
CA GLY A 40 13.90 7.44 1.57
C GLY A 40 13.27 6.52 2.62
N GLY A 41 13.93 5.41 2.95
CA GLY A 41 13.37 4.38 3.84
C GLY A 41 12.93 4.90 5.21
N ALA A 42 13.77 5.71 5.87
CA ALA A 42 13.43 6.30 7.17
C ALA A 42 12.28 7.30 7.08
N GLU A 43 12.27 8.11 6.04
CA GLU A 43 11.26 9.14 5.78
C GLU A 43 9.88 8.51 5.50
N VAL A 44 9.83 7.49 4.67
CA VAL A 44 8.58 6.79 4.36
C VAL A 44 8.04 6.04 5.57
N GLN A 45 8.89 5.43 6.38
CA GLN A 45 8.45 4.75 7.60
C GLN A 45 7.90 5.72 8.64
N GLU A 46 8.47 6.91 8.76
CA GLU A 46 7.91 7.97 9.59
C GLU A 46 6.53 8.42 9.09
N ALA A 47 6.37 8.58 7.77
CA ALA A 47 5.10 8.92 7.16
C ALA A 47 4.02 7.83 7.40
N TYR A 48 4.38 6.56 7.28
CA TYR A 48 3.46 5.46 7.61
C TYR A 48 3.08 5.41 9.08
N ARG A 49 4.00 5.69 9.98
CA ARG A 49 3.70 5.80 11.43
C ARG A 49 2.75 6.96 11.72
N ALA A 50 2.95 8.11 11.08
CA ALA A 50 2.04 9.24 11.18
C ALA A 50 0.64 8.89 10.68
N LEU A 51 0.55 8.18 9.56
CA LEU A 51 -0.71 7.70 9.00
C LEU A 51 -1.42 6.73 9.94
N ALA A 52 -0.68 5.80 10.55
CA ALA A 52 -1.20 4.88 11.56
C ALA A 52 -1.78 5.61 12.76
N SER A 53 -1.11 6.66 13.24
CA SER A 53 -1.61 7.51 14.33
C SER A 53 -2.90 8.22 13.96
N MET A 54 -3.02 8.69 12.71
CA MET A 54 -4.22 9.37 12.21
C MET A 54 -5.43 8.44 12.09
N THR A 55 -5.20 7.16 11.87
CA THR A 55 -6.25 6.14 11.71
C THR A 55 -6.64 5.47 13.02
N GLU A 56 -5.92 5.74 14.09
CA GLU A 56 -6.15 5.14 15.41
C GLU A 56 -7.59 5.42 15.91
N GLY A 57 -8.28 4.37 16.32
CA GLY A 57 -9.67 4.45 16.78
C GLY A 57 -10.70 4.66 15.67
N LYS A 58 -10.30 4.62 14.41
CA LYS A 58 -11.16 4.80 13.24
C LYS A 58 -11.24 3.52 12.42
N ASP A 59 -12.32 3.36 11.69
CA ASP A 59 -12.40 2.39 10.62
C ASP A 59 -11.73 2.97 9.37
N TYR A 60 -10.87 2.20 8.71
CA TYR A 60 -10.14 2.68 7.53
C TYR A 60 -9.87 1.57 6.54
N PHE A 61 -9.66 1.97 5.30
CA PHE A 61 -9.17 1.10 4.24
C PHE A 61 -8.17 1.85 3.37
N ILE A 62 -7.09 1.17 3.00
CA ILE A 62 -6.00 1.76 2.22
C ILE A 62 -5.88 1.06 0.88
N VAL A 63 -5.84 1.84 -0.20
CA VAL A 63 -5.51 1.40 -1.54
C VAL A 63 -4.16 2.03 -1.91
N THR A 64 -3.14 1.22 -2.12
CA THR A 64 -1.81 1.71 -2.49
C THR A 64 -1.38 1.18 -3.85
N THR A 65 -0.82 2.05 -4.69
CA THR A 65 -0.16 1.65 -5.94
C THR A 65 1.35 1.45 -5.77
N ALA A 66 1.88 1.69 -4.56
CA ALA A 66 3.26 1.39 -4.22
C ALA A 66 3.51 -0.13 -4.23
N LYS A 67 4.55 -0.56 -4.94
CA LYS A 67 4.90 -1.98 -5.14
C LYS A 67 6.05 -2.45 -4.25
N ASP A 68 6.62 -1.57 -3.45
CA ASP A 68 7.85 -1.82 -2.68
C ASP A 68 7.67 -2.59 -1.37
N ALA A 69 6.46 -2.91 -0.98
CA ALA A 69 6.09 -3.64 0.23
C ALA A 69 6.34 -2.92 1.56
N ARG A 70 6.89 -1.72 1.56
CA ARG A 70 7.26 -1.02 2.82
C ARG A 70 6.07 -0.71 3.72
N ILE A 71 4.87 -0.55 3.15
CA ILE A 71 3.65 -0.35 3.95
C ILE A 71 3.36 -1.52 4.89
N PHE A 72 3.71 -2.74 4.49
CA PHE A 72 3.48 -3.95 5.28
C PHE A 72 4.49 -4.11 6.44
N GLU A 73 5.53 -3.30 6.47
CA GLU A 73 6.48 -3.19 7.60
C GLU A 73 6.04 -2.13 8.62
N SER A 74 4.97 -1.40 8.33
CA SER A 74 4.42 -0.34 9.17
C SER A 74 3.43 -0.87 10.20
N PRO A 75 3.01 -0.05 11.20
CA PRO A 75 1.98 -0.43 12.16
C PRO A 75 0.55 -0.53 11.60
N LEU A 76 0.34 -0.22 10.32
CA LEU A 76 -0.98 -0.31 9.67
C LEU A 76 -1.42 -1.77 9.55
N ASP A 77 -2.72 -2.02 9.72
CA ASP A 77 -3.31 -3.35 9.65
C ASP A 77 -3.32 -3.87 8.20
N GLU A 78 -2.61 -4.96 7.94
CA GLU A 78 -2.53 -5.60 6.62
C GLU A 78 -3.91 -5.99 6.06
N ALA A 79 -4.85 -6.37 6.91
CA ALA A 79 -6.20 -6.73 6.48
C ALA A 79 -6.98 -5.53 5.91
N LYS A 80 -6.53 -4.32 6.17
CA LYS A 80 -7.13 -3.07 5.69
C LYS A 80 -6.37 -2.43 4.54
N ILE A 81 -5.41 -3.14 3.95
CA ILE A 81 -4.57 -2.64 2.86
C ILE A 81 -4.78 -3.51 1.62
N THR A 82 -5.01 -2.86 0.48
CA THR A 82 -4.98 -3.51 -0.82
C THR A 82 -3.97 -2.86 -1.74
N ALA A 83 -3.27 -3.67 -2.53
CA ALA A 83 -2.23 -3.24 -3.46
C ALA A 83 -2.56 -3.74 -4.87
N PRO A 84 -3.41 -3.03 -5.63
CA PRO A 84 -3.87 -3.49 -6.94
C PRO A 84 -2.77 -3.58 -7.99
N CYS A 85 -1.65 -2.90 -7.80
CA CYS A 85 -0.48 -3.02 -8.68
C CYS A 85 0.46 -4.18 -8.30
N GLY A 86 0.12 -4.95 -7.28
CA GLY A 86 0.96 -6.02 -6.76
C GLY A 86 2.03 -5.52 -5.81
N ASN A 87 2.96 -6.41 -5.47
CA ASN A 87 3.95 -6.16 -4.42
C ASN A 87 5.20 -6.99 -4.67
N VAL A 88 6.37 -6.44 -4.43
CA VAL A 88 7.65 -7.14 -4.63
C VAL A 88 7.88 -8.32 -3.69
N ASN A 89 7.14 -8.39 -2.59
CA ASN A 89 7.20 -9.53 -1.67
C ASN A 89 6.21 -10.65 -2.03
N TRP A 90 5.35 -10.45 -3.01
CA TRP A 90 4.47 -11.46 -3.54
C TRP A 90 5.06 -12.06 -4.80
N LEU A 91 5.16 -13.38 -4.85
CA LEU A 91 5.76 -14.10 -5.96
C LEU A 91 4.71 -14.93 -6.70
N GLN A 92 4.87 -15.00 -8.01
CA GLN A 92 4.04 -15.80 -8.91
C GLN A 92 4.89 -16.65 -9.84
N CYS A 93 4.30 -17.68 -10.45
CA CYS A 93 4.95 -18.40 -11.51
C CYS A 93 5.20 -17.49 -12.72
N SER A 94 6.45 -17.44 -13.21
CA SER A 94 6.80 -16.60 -14.36
C SER A 94 6.12 -17.02 -15.66
N LYS A 95 5.65 -18.27 -15.75
CA LYS A 95 4.89 -18.80 -16.88
C LYS A 95 3.37 -18.73 -16.67
N GLY A 96 2.92 -18.34 -15.48
CA GLY A 96 1.49 -18.28 -15.17
C GLY A 96 0.78 -19.63 -15.20
N CYS A 97 1.49 -20.73 -14.89
CA CYS A 97 0.90 -22.08 -14.89
C CYS A 97 -0.17 -22.27 -13.81
N THR A 98 -0.15 -21.45 -12.78
CA THR A 98 -1.08 -21.44 -11.66
C THR A 98 -1.38 -20.00 -11.26
N LYS A 99 -2.50 -19.80 -10.59
CA LYS A 99 -2.86 -18.50 -9.98
C LYS A 99 -2.37 -18.36 -8.53
N ASP A 100 -1.61 -19.31 -8.04
CA ASP A 100 -1.06 -19.24 -6.70
C ASP A 100 -0.05 -18.09 -6.58
N ILE A 101 -0.13 -17.41 -5.44
CA ILE A 101 0.78 -16.35 -5.05
C ILE A 101 1.41 -16.76 -3.73
N TRP A 102 2.73 -16.67 -3.67
CA TRP A 102 3.52 -16.99 -2.47
C TRP A 102 4.18 -15.73 -1.92
N GLU A 103 4.37 -15.68 -0.63
CA GLU A 103 5.22 -14.65 -0.06
C GLU A 103 6.71 -14.95 -0.31
N ARG A 104 7.51 -13.90 -0.43
CA ARG A 104 8.96 -14.06 -0.60
C ARG A 104 9.55 -14.84 0.58
N GLY A 105 10.27 -15.92 0.28
CA GLY A 105 10.83 -16.82 1.26
C GLY A 105 9.96 -18.03 1.61
N GLU A 106 8.70 -18.04 1.21
CA GLU A 106 7.79 -19.18 1.42
C GLU A 106 8.22 -20.40 0.58
N VAL A 107 8.70 -20.17 -0.64
CA VAL A 107 9.27 -21.20 -1.51
C VAL A 107 10.79 -21.09 -1.49
N ALA A 108 11.45 -22.08 -0.90
CA ALA A 108 12.89 -22.04 -0.60
C ALA A 108 13.80 -21.82 -1.82
N ASP A 109 13.48 -22.45 -2.95
CA ASP A 109 14.31 -22.41 -4.15
C ASP A 109 13.92 -21.30 -5.15
N GLY A 110 12.86 -20.54 -4.87
CA GLY A 110 12.32 -19.56 -5.79
C GLY A 110 11.83 -20.15 -7.12
N ILE A 111 11.40 -21.42 -7.09
CA ILE A 111 10.95 -22.18 -8.25
C ILE A 111 9.51 -22.61 -8.05
N CYS A 112 8.69 -22.45 -9.09
CA CYS A 112 7.28 -22.84 -9.02
C CYS A 112 7.11 -24.32 -8.67
N PRO A 113 6.39 -24.67 -7.58
CA PRO A 113 6.17 -26.06 -7.20
C PRO A 113 5.35 -26.87 -8.22
N HIS A 114 4.62 -26.20 -9.11
CA HIS A 114 3.76 -26.85 -10.09
C HIS A 114 4.47 -27.18 -11.41
N CYS A 115 5.32 -26.28 -11.92
CA CYS A 115 5.91 -26.46 -13.25
C CYS A 115 7.43 -26.34 -13.28
N GLY A 116 8.09 -25.99 -12.18
CA GLY A 116 9.53 -25.84 -12.13
C GLY A 116 10.08 -24.57 -12.77
N ALA A 117 9.24 -23.65 -13.24
CA ALA A 117 9.68 -22.35 -13.74
C ALA A 117 10.14 -21.44 -12.59
N PRO A 118 11.01 -20.46 -12.84
CA PRO A 118 11.36 -19.47 -11.82
C PRO A 118 10.12 -18.69 -11.35
N LEU A 119 10.11 -18.34 -10.07
CA LEU A 119 9.13 -17.37 -9.57
C LEU A 119 9.58 -15.95 -9.92
N THR A 120 8.61 -15.09 -10.16
CA THR A 120 8.82 -13.66 -10.39
C THR A 120 7.92 -12.84 -9.47
N GLU A 121 8.23 -11.56 -9.30
CA GLU A 121 7.43 -10.68 -8.48
C GLU A 121 6.03 -10.50 -9.06
N ASN A 122 5.00 -10.62 -8.21
CA ASN A 122 3.61 -10.38 -8.58
C ASN A 122 3.34 -8.88 -8.58
N THR A 123 3.65 -8.23 -9.69
CA THR A 123 3.38 -6.82 -9.94
C THR A 123 2.77 -6.65 -11.33
N VAL A 124 2.14 -5.51 -11.58
CA VAL A 124 1.57 -5.17 -12.90
C VAL A 124 2.60 -5.15 -14.03
N LEU A 125 3.89 -5.19 -13.69
CA LEU A 125 4.98 -5.29 -14.66
C LEU A 125 5.24 -6.73 -15.13
N ALA A 126 4.70 -7.71 -14.40
CA ALA A 126 4.83 -9.12 -14.75
C ALA A 126 3.89 -9.49 -15.91
N ASN A 127 4.32 -10.44 -16.73
CA ASN A 127 3.49 -11.03 -17.76
C ASN A 127 3.53 -12.57 -17.66
N PRO A 128 2.46 -13.22 -17.21
CA PRO A 128 1.14 -12.69 -16.83
C PRO A 128 1.11 -12.13 -15.39
N TYR A 129 0.33 -11.08 -15.17
CA TYR A 129 0.06 -10.57 -13.83
C TYR A 129 -1.14 -11.28 -13.20
N ILE A 130 -1.03 -11.64 -11.92
CA ILE A 130 -2.07 -12.36 -11.17
C ILE A 130 -2.71 -11.42 -10.14
N GLU A 131 -4.00 -11.20 -10.26
CA GLU A 131 -4.77 -10.23 -9.45
C GLU A 131 -5.40 -10.81 -8.17
N GLU A 132 -5.25 -12.10 -7.89
CA GLU A 132 -5.97 -12.75 -6.78
C GLU A 132 -5.66 -12.18 -5.39
N GLY A 133 -4.42 -11.72 -5.17
CA GLY A 133 -4.04 -11.06 -3.92
C GLY A 133 -4.84 -9.79 -3.65
N TYR A 134 -5.07 -9.00 -4.68
CA TYR A 134 -5.91 -7.81 -4.65
C TYR A 134 -7.37 -8.16 -4.35
N LEU A 135 -7.92 -9.11 -5.09
CA LEU A 135 -9.32 -9.55 -4.92
C LEU A 135 -9.58 -10.11 -3.53
N LYS A 136 -8.63 -10.83 -2.96
CA LYS A 136 -8.74 -11.37 -1.61
C LYS A 136 -8.86 -10.27 -0.55
N SER A 137 -7.99 -9.28 -0.58
CA SER A 137 -8.04 -8.14 0.33
C SER A 137 -9.32 -7.33 0.17
N TRP A 138 -9.75 -7.10 -1.06
CA TRP A 138 -10.99 -6.40 -1.38
C TRP A 138 -12.22 -7.12 -0.84
N ASN A 139 -12.27 -8.45 -0.98
CA ASN A 139 -13.37 -9.26 -0.48
C ASN A 139 -13.47 -9.28 1.05
N LEU A 140 -12.34 -9.19 1.74
CA LEU A 140 -12.31 -9.07 3.20
C LEU A 140 -12.88 -7.73 3.68
N TYR A 141 -12.75 -6.68 2.87
CA TYR A 141 -13.26 -5.35 3.21
C TYR A 141 -14.76 -5.22 2.99
N ARG A 142 -15.33 -5.88 2.01
CA ARG A 142 -16.77 -5.85 1.70
C ARG A 142 -17.61 -6.56 2.74
#